data_0c760011ae5fc8c8e6957a9a4b2b9fe8
#
_entry.id   0c760011ae5fc8c8e6957a9a4b2b9fe8
#
_cell.length_a   1.000
_cell.length_b   1.000
_cell.length_c   1.000
_cell.angle_alpha   90.00
_cell.angle_beta   90.00
_cell.angle_gamma   90.00
#
_symmetry.space_group_name_H-M   'P 1'
#
loop_
_entity.id
_entity.type
_entity.pdbx_description
1 polymer ?
#
loop_
_entity_poly.entity_id
_entity_poly.type
_entity_poly.pdbx_seq_one_letter_code
_entity_poly.pdbx_strand_id
1 'polypeptide(L)'
;MDDVVNGAGRIESINVSRGGVPKMPVFEALVTVGGIDGDRQRDPRFHGGPERAVVLFSLDVIRALQREGHPIDIGTTGENLTVSGIDWAAISPGVELEIGGARLVITKYASPCEKICRSFLDDDFTRISQKLHAGWSRLCARVVTEGIVRAGDRMELIEPNSNPQSLVANR
;
A
#
# COMPACT_ATOMS: atom_id res chain seq x y z
N MET A 1 -15.07 15.29 -16.16
CA MET A 1 -13.82 15.76 -15.55
C MET A 1 -13.88 15.38 -14.09
N ASP A 2 -13.31 14.24 -13.79
CA ASP A 2 -13.20 13.85 -12.39
C ASP A 2 -12.11 14.71 -11.77
N ASP A 3 -12.50 15.55 -10.83
CA ASP A 3 -11.57 16.31 -10.03
C ASP A 3 -10.67 15.32 -9.32
N VAL A 4 -9.45 15.16 -9.80
CA VAL A 4 -8.39 14.50 -9.06
C VAL A 4 -8.14 15.38 -7.84
N VAL A 5 -8.82 15.08 -6.75
CA VAL A 5 -8.54 15.72 -5.48
C VAL A 5 -7.15 15.24 -5.07
N ASN A 6 -6.16 16.10 -5.27
CA ASN A 6 -4.80 15.84 -4.83
C ASN A 6 -4.84 15.46 -3.35
N GLY A 7 -4.49 14.21 -3.02
CA GLY A 7 -4.41 13.73 -1.65
C GLY A 7 -5.49 12.75 -1.20
N ALA A 8 -6.38 12.32 -2.07
CA ALA A 8 -7.37 11.29 -1.75
C ALA A 8 -7.39 10.18 -2.80
N GLY A 9 -7.58 8.95 -2.32
CA GLY A 9 -7.73 7.75 -3.13
C GLY A 9 -8.80 6.84 -2.56
N ARG A 10 -8.86 5.63 -3.08
CA ARG A 10 -9.85 4.63 -2.71
C ARG A 10 -9.20 3.26 -2.55
N ILE A 11 -9.64 2.49 -1.56
CA ILE A 11 -9.26 1.09 -1.41
C ILE A 11 -10.07 0.25 -2.40
N GLU A 12 -9.38 -0.31 -3.38
CA GLU A 12 -10.01 -1.18 -4.39
C GLU A 12 -10.06 -2.63 -3.93
N SER A 13 -9.05 -3.08 -3.18
CA SER A 13 -8.99 -4.46 -2.69
C SER A 13 -8.15 -4.56 -1.42
N ILE A 14 -8.56 -5.44 -0.53
CA ILE A 14 -7.79 -5.86 0.63
C ILE A 14 -7.41 -7.31 0.39
N ASN A 15 -6.12 -7.62 0.43
CA ASN A 15 -5.61 -8.92 0.01
C ASN A 15 -4.86 -9.59 1.16
N VAL A 16 -5.18 -10.85 1.40
CA VAL A 16 -4.59 -11.67 2.47
C VAL A 16 -4.21 -13.05 1.94
N SER A 17 -3.23 -13.67 2.59
CA SER A 17 -2.86 -15.06 2.33
C SER A 17 -2.37 -15.72 3.61
N ARG A 18 -2.33 -17.04 3.59
CA ARG A 18 -1.72 -17.84 4.67
C ARG A 18 -0.21 -18.00 4.53
N GLY A 19 0.37 -17.30 3.59
CA GLY A 19 1.79 -17.27 3.25
C GLY A 19 2.02 -17.26 1.75
N GLY A 20 2.90 -16.37 1.29
CA GLY A 20 3.26 -16.25 -0.12
C GLY A 20 2.24 -15.52 -0.98
N VAL A 21 2.45 -15.62 -2.29
CA VAL A 21 1.63 -14.98 -3.31
C VAL A 21 0.96 -16.02 -4.20
N PRO A 22 -0.18 -15.71 -4.83
CA PRO A 22 -0.92 -14.46 -4.74
C PRO A 22 -1.66 -14.29 -3.41
N LYS A 23 -1.89 -13.05 -2.98
CA LYS A 23 -2.82 -12.75 -1.91
C LYS A 23 -4.22 -12.59 -2.51
N MET A 24 -5.22 -13.04 -1.77
CA MET A 24 -6.60 -13.11 -2.24
C MET A 24 -7.46 -12.04 -1.59
N PRO A 25 -8.46 -11.50 -2.33
CA PRO A 25 -9.26 -10.40 -1.82
C PRO A 25 -10.22 -10.83 -0.71
N VAL A 26 -10.36 -9.95 0.29
CA VAL A 26 -11.42 -9.99 1.30
C VAL A 26 -12.13 -8.65 1.30
N PHE A 27 -13.40 -8.62 1.73
CA PHE A 27 -14.20 -7.41 1.74
C PHE A 27 -13.79 -6.43 2.83
N GLU A 28 -13.44 -6.95 4.00
CA GLU A 28 -13.00 -6.14 5.15
C GLU A 28 -11.95 -6.88 5.95
N ALA A 29 -11.15 -6.12 6.68
CA ALA A 29 -10.15 -6.67 7.59
C ALA A 29 -9.82 -5.69 8.71
N LEU A 30 -9.44 -6.22 9.86
CA LEU A 30 -8.87 -5.44 10.95
C LEU A 30 -7.38 -5.19 10.64
N VAL A 31 -7.01 -3.93 10.60
CA VAL A 31 -5.62 -3.50 10.49
C VAL A 31 -5.05 -3.34 11.89
N THR A 32 -4.02 -4.10 12.21
CA THR A 32 -3.36 -4.10 13.52
C THR A 32 -1.91 -3.66 13.40
N VAL A 33 -1.30 -3.34 14.53
CA VAL A 33 0.15 -3.01 14.59
C VAL A 33 1.00 -4.15 14.02
N GLY A 34 0.55 -5.38 14.12
CA GLY A 34 1.25 -6.56 13.57
C GLY A 34 0.96 -6.83 12.09
N GLY A 35 0.02 -6.13 11.48
CA GLY A 35 -0.40 -6.33 10.10
C GLY A 35 -1.90 -6.49 9.92
N ILE A 36 -2.31 -6.98 8.77
CA ILE A 36 -3.72 -7.24 8.46
C ILE A 36 -4.13 -8.58 9.10
N ASP A 37 -5.21 -8.55 9.89
CA ASP A 37 -5.77 -9.77 10.46
C ASP A 37 -6.20 -10.73 9.33
N GLY A 38 -5.85 -12.01 9.49
CA GLY A 38 -6.06 -13.02 8.44
C GLY A 38 -4.92 -13.13 7.42
N ASP A 39 -3.97 -12.20 7.43
CA ASP A 39 -2.79 -12.28 6.59
C ASP A 39 -1.62 -12.88 7.36
N ARG A 40 -0.89 -13.78 6.70
CA ARG A 40 0.31 -14.38 7.26
C ARG A 40 1.47 -14.18 6.30
N GLN A 41 2.54 -13.61 6.78
CA GLN A 41 3.75 -13.46 6.00
C GLN A 41 4.53 -14.77 5.98
N ARG A 42 5.09 -15.11 4.81
CA ARG A 42 5.77 -16.38 4.60
C ARG A 42 7.00 -16.55 5.48
N ASP A 43 7.73 -15.46 5.70
CA ASP A 43 8.88 -15.44 6.60
C ASP A 43 8.87 -14.14 7.41
N PRO A 44 8.36 -14.17 8.65
CA PRO A 44 8.27 -12.98 9.50
C PRO A 44 9.62 -12.32 9.81
N ARG A 45 10.73 -13.06 9.69
CA ARG A 45 12.07 -12.53 9.92
C ARG A 45 12.53 -11.56 8.83
N PHE A 46 12.07 -11.75 7.58
CA PHE A 46 12.49 -10.98 6.42
C PHE A 46 11.38 -10.12 5.81
N HIS A 47 10.12 -10.50 6.03
CA HIS A 47 8.96 -9.89 5.38
C HIS A 47 7.94 -9.33 6.36
N GLY A 48 8.29 -9.24 7.63
CA GLY A 48 7.39 -8.79 8.66
C GLY A 48 7.97 -7.70 9.52
N GLY A 49 7.32 -7.51 10.65
CA GLY A 49 7.65 -6.53 11.66
C GLY A 49 6.83 -5.24 11.51
N PRO A 50 6.86 -4.37 12.54
CA PRO A 50 6.01 -3.18 12.60
C PRO A 50 6.20 -2.22 11.43
N GLU A 51 7.42 -2.09 10.91
CA GLU A 51 7.76 -1.19 9.81
C GLU A 51 7.26 -1.68 8.44
N ARG A 52 6.84 -2.94 8.36
CA ARG A 52 6.31 -3.60 7.17
C ARG A 52 4.97 -4.27 7.44
N ALA A 53 4.21 -3.74 8.38
CA ALA A 53 2.95 -4.35 8.80
C ALA A 53 1.95 -4.44 7.65
N VAL A 54 1.94 -3.43 6.77
CA VAL A 54 1.03 -3.35 5.61
C VAL A 54 1.83 -2.98 4.37
N VAL A 55 1.58 -3.68 3.27
CA VAL A 55 2.13 -3.35 1.96
C VAL A 55 1.01 -2.80 1.08
N LEU A 56 1.25 -1.65 0.45
CA LEU A 56 0.29 -0.99 -0.44
C LEU A 56 0.82 -0.96 -1.87
N PHE A 57 -0.09 -1.04 -2.83
CA PHE A 57 0.23 -0.84 -4.24
C PHE A 57 -0.89 -0.10 -4.97
N SER A 58 -0.52 0.59 -6.03
CA SER A 58 -1.46 1.34 -6.87
C SER A 58 -2.09 0.44 -7.93
N LEU A 59 -3.42 0.42 -8.00
CA LEU A 59 -4.13 -0.22 -9.10
C LEU A 59 -3.83 0.47 -10.43
N ASP A 60 -3.66 1.78 -10.43
CA ASP A 60 -3.34 2.54 -11.65
C ASP A 60 -1.97 2.12 -12.21
N VAL A 61 -0.99 1.87 -11.33
CA VAL A 61 0.31 1.32 -11.71
C VAL A 61 0.17 -0.13 -12.22
N ILE A 62 -0.59 -0.96 -11.52
CA ILE A 62 -0.87 -2.35 -11.98
C ILE A 62 -1.48 -2.33 -13.37
N ARG A 63 -2.48 -1.50 -13.64
CA ARG A 63 -3.12 -1.39 -14.94
C ARG A 63 -2.15 -0.91 -16.02
N ALA A 64 -1.27 0.03 -15.71
CA ALA A 64 -0.23 0.48 -16.63
C ALA A 64 0.75 -0.66 -16.97
N LEU A 65 1.15 -1.46 -15.98
CA LEU A 65 2.00 -2.63 -16.20
C LEU A 65 1.30 -3.70 -17.04
N GLN A 66 0.01 -3.92 -16.84
CA GLN A 66 -0.78 -4.82 -17.69
C GLN A 66 -0.81 -4.34 -19.15
N ARG A 67 -0.90 -3.04 -19.39
CA ARG A 67 -0.81 -2.48 -20.75
C ARG A 67 0.56 -2.68 -21.40
N GLU A 68 1.62 -2.78 -20.59
CA GLU A 68 2.95 -3.16 -21.09
C GLU A 68 3.06 -4.66 -21.39
N GLY A 69 2.07 -5.47 -21.02
CA GLY A 69 2.02 -6.91 -21.27
C GLY A 69 2.43 -7.78 -20.08
N HIS A 70 2.64 -7.18 -18.90
CA HIS A 70 2.95 -7.96 -17.70
C HIS A 70 1.72 -8.76 -17.22
N PRO A 71 1.88 -10.02 -16.77
CA PRO A 71 0.78 -10.83 -16.25
C PRO A 71 0.35 -10.46 -14.83
N ILE A 72 0.84 -9.35 -14.29
CA ILE A 72 0.52 -8.82 -12.98
C ILE A 72 -0.99 -8.61 -12.80
N ASP A 73 -1.50 -8.82 -11.58
CA ASP A 73 -2.86 -8.48 -11.19
C ASP A 73 -2.90 -8.14 -9.70
N ILE A 74 -4.08 -7.75 -9.21
CA ILE A 74 -4.33 -7.46 -7.80
C ILE A 74 -3.89 -8.64 -6.94
N GLY A 75 -3.05 -8.39 -5.93
CA GLY A 75 -2.58 -9.39 -4.98
C GLY A 75 -1.40 -10.24 -5.44
N THR A 76 -1.04 -10.20 -6.73
CA THR A 76 0.03 -11.08 -7.25
C THR A 76 1.43 -10.66 -6.81
N THR A 77 1.61 -9.40 -6.42
CA THR A 77 2.89 -8.91 -5.87
C THR A 77 2.90 -8.85 -4.34
N GLY A 78 1.89 -9.43 -3.70
CA GLY A 78 1.86 -9.57 -2.25
C GLY A 78 1.43 -8.32 -1.49
N GLU A 79 0.85 -7.32 -2.16
CA GLU A 79 0.30 -6.16 -1.49
C GLU A 79 -0.98 -6.51 -0.73
N ASN A 80 -1.13 -5.89 0.44
CA ASN A 80 -2.32 -6.02 1.29
C ASN A 80 -3.44 -5.08 0.87
N LEU A 81 -3.09 -3.84 0.51
CA LEU A 81 -4.05 -2.82 0.09
C LEU A 81 -3.73 -2.40 -1.34
N THR A 82 -4.69 -2.61 -2.23
CA THR A 82 -4.63 -2.11 -3.60
C THR A 82 -5.48 -0.85 -3.66
N VAL A 83 -4.87 0.27 -4.05
CA VAL A 83 -5.49 1.59 -4.00
C VAL A 83 -5.53 2.23 -5.37
N SER A 84 -6.47 3.14 -5.59
CA SER A 84 -6.62 3.86 -6.86
C SER A 84 -6.91 5.34 -6.63
N GLY A 85 -6.82 6.12 -7.71
CA GLY A 85 -7.27 7.51 -7.74
C GLY A 85 -6.36 8.51 -7.03
N ILE A 86 -5.13 8.14 -6.70
CA ILE A 86 -4.16 8.99 -6.05
C ILE A 86 -2.88 9.06 -6.87
N ASP A 87 -2.19 10.19 -6.84
CA ASP A 87 -0.86 10.31 -7.45
C ASP A 87 0.15 9.46 -6.66
N TRP A 88 0.37 8.26 -7.14
CA TRP A 88 1.19 7.26 -6.45
C TRP A 88 2.63 7.72 -6.27
N ALA A 89 3.19 8.41 -7.28
CA ALA A 89 4.56 8.90 -7.22
C ALA A 89 4.76 10.00 -6.16
N ALA A 90 3.68 10.64 -5.71
CA ALA A 90 3.74 11.67 -4.66
C ALA A 90 3.77 11.08 -3.24
N ILE A 91 3.53 9.77 -3.08
CA ILE A 91 3.57 9.11 -1.78
C ILE A 91 4.96 8.56 -1.54
N SER A 92 5.60 9.01 -0.48
CA SER A 92 6.97 8.65 -0.11
C SER A 92 7.07 8.33 1.39
N PRO A 93 8.18 7.74 1.85
CA PRO A 93 8.41 7.50 3.27
C PRO A 93 8.20 8.76 4.12
N GLY A 94 7.48 8.60 5.24
CA GLY A 94 7.09 9.68 6.14
C GLY A 94 5.67 10.21 5.93
N VAL A 95 5.05 9.93 4.79
CA VAL A 95 3.67 10.33 4.51
C VAL A 95 2.72 9.53 5.39
N GLU A 96 1.77 10.22 6.00
CA GLU A 96 0.69 9.61 6.79
C GLU A 96 -0.58 9.45 5.96
N LEU A 97 -1.27 8.32 6.18
CA LEU A 97 -2.50 7.97 5.48
C LEU A 97 -3.59 7.66 6.50
N GLU A 98 -4.80 8.13 6.24
CA GLU A 98 -6.00 7.70 6.95
C GLU A 98 -6.86 6.86 6.01
N ILE A 99 -7.21 5.64 6.44
CA ILE A 99 -7.96 4.68 5.65
C ILE A 99 -9.02 4.03 6.55
N GLY A 100 -10.30 4.32 6.29
CA GLY A 100 -11.36 3.83 7.16
C GLY A 100 -11.11 4.21 8.60
N GLY A 101 -11.08 3.23 9.52
CA GLY A 101 -10.77 3.43 10.93
C GLY A 101 -9.28 3.41 11.27
N ALA A 102 -8.39 3.17 10.32
CA ALA A 102 -6.97 2.99 10.55
C ALA A 102 -6.15 4.20 10.12
N ARG A 103 -4.98 4.37 10.74
CA ARG A 103 -3.98 5.36 10.36
C ARG A 103 -2.63 4.67 10.17
N LEU A 104 -1.97 4.98 9.07
CA LEU A 104 -0.72 4.38 8.66
C LEU A 104 0.33 5.46 8.38
N VAL A 105 1.60 5.09 8.54
CA VAL A 105 2.74 5.90 8.09
C VAL A 105 3.56 5.08 7.11
N ILE A 106 3.83 5.63 5.94
CA ILE A 106 4.71 5.00 4.96
C ILE A 106 6.14 5.01 5.52
N THR A 107 6.75 3.83 5.59
CA THR A 107 8.09 3.65 6.17
C THR A 107 9.18 3.54 5.13
N LYS A 108 8.89 2.83 4.04
CA LYS A 108 9.87 2.58 2.97
C LYS A 108 9.22 2.06 1.70
N TYR A 109 9.99 2.08 0.62
CA TYR A 109 9.65 1.38 -0.61
C TYR A 109 9.89 -0.12 -0.41
N ALA A 110 8.96 -0.96 -0.89
CA ALA A 110 9.12 -2.40 -0.83
C ALA A 110 10.03 -2.87 -1.97
N SER A 111 11.20 -3.39 -1.63
CA SER A 111 12.12 -3.95 -2.62
C SER A 111 11.50 -5.20 -3.27
N PRO A 112 11.44 -5.26 -4.60
CA PRO A 112 10.95 -6.46 -5.28
C PRO A 112 11.97 -7.60 -5.16
N CYS A 113 11.48 -8.84 -5.19
CA CYS A 113 12.33 -10.02 -5.14
C CYS A 113 11.78 -11.12 -6.05
N GLU A 114 12.53 -12.20 -6.20
CA GLU A 114 12.18 -13.33 -7.07
C GLU A 114 10.83 -13.98 -6.76
N LYS A 115 10.32 -13.83 -5.52
CA LYS A 115 9.04 -14.41 -5.11
C LYS A 115 7.85 -13.86 -5.89
N ILE A 116 8.00 -12.70 -6.51
CA ILE A 116 6.96 -12.05 -7.31
C ILE A 116 7.30 -12.04 -8.81
N CYS A 117 8.34 -12.74 -9.24
CA CYS A 117 8.83 -12.68 -10.62
C CYS A 117 7.78 -13.06 -11.67
N ARG A 118 6.86 -13.98 -11.34
CA ARG A 118 5.82 -14.43 -12.27
C ARG A 118 4.81 -13.35 -12.67
N SER A 119 4.78 -12.24 -11.95
CA SER A 119 3.94 -11.10 -12.29
C SER A 119 4.53 -10.26 -13.43
N PHE A 120 5.73 -10.58 -13.91
CA PHE A 120 6.45 -9.75 -14.85
C PHE A 120 6.90 -10.52 -16.08
N LEU A 121 6.95 -9.84 -17.23
CA LEU A 121 7.56 -10.36 -18.44
C LEU A 121 9.02 -10.72 -18.18
N ASP A 122 9.47 -11.86 -18.69
CA ASP A 122 10.83 -12.38 -18.52
C ASP A 122 11.26 -12.50 -17.06
N ASP A 123 10.29 -12.67 -16.15
CA ASP A 123 10.51 -12.72 -14.70
C ASP A 123 11.25 -11.49 -14.15
N ASP A 124 11.23 -10.38 -14.88
CA ASP A 124 11.95 -9.15 -14.48
C ASP A 124 11.15 -8.33 -13.46
N PHE A 125 11.22 -8.75 -12.21
CA PHE A 125 10.58 -8.06 -11.09
C PHE A 125 11.20 -6.68 -10.79
N THR A 126 12.37 -6.38 -11.33
CA THR A 126 13.01 -5.06 -11.13
C THR A 126 12.23 -3.93 -11.80
N ARG A 127 11.24 -4.27 -12.65
CA ARG A 127 10.34 -3.29 -13.28
C ARG A 127 9.64 -2.40 -12.26
N ILE A 128 9.40 -2.88 -11.05
CA ILE A 128 8.81 -2.10 -9.95
C ILE A 128 9.81 -1.73 -8.85
N SER A 129 11.08 -1.71 -9.17
CA SER A 129 12.12 -1.22 -8.27
C SER A 129 12.09 0.30 -8.21
N GLN A 130 12.01 0.88 -7.02
CA GLN A 130 12.09 2.34 -6.83
C GLN A 130 13.41 2.90 -7.34
N LYS A 131 14.50 2.15 -7.17
CA LYS A 131 15.83 2.56 -7.60
C LYS A 131 15.94 2.70 -9.11
N LEU A 132 15.32 1.77 -9.86
CA LEU A 132 15.39 1.73 -11.33
C LEU A 132 14.22 2.45 -12.00
N HIS A 133 13.06 2.45 -11.36
CA HIS A 133 11.81 2.99 -11.88
C HIS A 133 11.07 3.75 -10.77
N ALA A 134 11.55 4.94 -10.44
CA ALA A 134 10.96 5.75 -9.37
C ALA A 134 9.45 6.00 -9.62
N GLY A 135 8.64 5.83 -8.58
CA GLY A 135 7.19 6.01 -8.65
C GLY A 135 6.41 4.74 -9.02
N TRP A 136 7.07 3.63 -9.30
CA TRP A 136 6.43 2.36 -9.67
C TRP A 136 6.48 1.30 -8.57
N SER A 137 7.05 1.62 -7.42
CA SER A 137 7.25 0.68 -6.32
C SER A 137 5.99 0.51 -5.47
N ARG A 138 5.88 -0.67 -4.87
CA ARG A 138 5.01 -0.88 -3.70
C ARG A 138 5.57 -0.10 -2.51
N LEU A 139 4.72 0.17 -1.53
CA LEU A 139 5.07 0.88 -0.31
C LEU A 139 4.80 0.03 0.93
N CYS A 140 5.70 0.09 1.89
CA CYS A 140 5.50 -0.49 3.22
C CYS A 140 5.01 0.57 4.19
N ALA A 141 4.15 0.18 5.12
CA ALA A 141 3.62 1.08 6.13
C ALA A 141 3.64 0.46 7.52
N ARG A 142 3.79 1.33 8.50
CA ARG A 142 3.58 1.06 9.92
C ARG A 142 2.18 1.51 10.31
N VAL A 143 1.51 0.75 11.17
CA VAL A 143 0.18 1.08 11.68
C VAL A 143 0.32 1.95 12.94
N VAL A 144 -0.26 3.14 12.89
CA VAL A 144 -0.30 4.08 14.02
C VAL A 144 -1.58 3.88 14.83
N THR A 145 -2.72 3.78 14.13
CA THR A 145 -4.03 3.54 14.74
C THR A 145 -4.65 2.31 14.11
N GLU A 146 -4.99 1.34 14.94
CA GLU A 146 -5.69 0.12 14.52
C GLU A 146 -7.14 0.42 14.17
N GLY A 147 -7.69 -0.28 13.19
CA GLY A 147 -9.08 -0.11 12.81
C GLY A 147 -9.49 -1.01 11.66
N ILE A 148 -10.79 -1.07 11.41
CA ILE A 148 -11.35 -1.86 10.31
C ILE A 148 -11.27 -1.05 9.02
N VAL A 149 -10.81 -1.72 7.96
CA VAL A 149 -10.76 -1.21 6.60
C VAL A 149 -11.65 -2.07 5.71
N ARG A 150 -12.40 -1.44 4.82
CA ARG A 150 -13.29 -2.11 3.87
C ARG A 150 -12.96 -1.73 2.44
N ALA A 151 -13.18 -2.64 1.52
CA ALA A 151 -13.13 -2.32 0.09
C ALA A 151 -14.11 -1.17 -0.20
N GLY A 152 -13.65 -0.17 -0.93
CA GLY A 152 -14.41 1.05 -1.18
C GLY A 152 -14.12 2.20 -0.23
N ASP A 153 -13.42 1.95 0.88
CA ASP A 153 -13.06 3.02 1.82
C ASP A 153 -12.18 4.08 1.14
N ARG A 154 -12.39 5.33 1.56
CA ARG A 154 -11.55 6.45 1.15
C ARG A 154 -10.19 6.37 1.85
N MET A 155 -9.14 6.69 1.11
CA MET A 155 -7.80 6.88 1.63
C MET A 155 -7.42 8.35 1.47
N GLU A 156 -6.98 8.98 2.54
CA GLU A 156 -6.58 10.39 2.54
C GLU A 156 -5.14 10.55 3.01
N LEU A 157 -4.39 11.42 2.34
CA LEU A 157 -3.12 11.91 2.84
C LEU A 157 -3.39 12.89 3.98
N ILE A 158 -2.66 12.72 5.09
CA ILE A 158 -2.74 13.65 6.22
C ILE A 158 -1.65 14.69 6.06
N GLU A 159 -2.05 15.96 5.97
CA GLU A 159 -1.11 17.07 5.86
C GLU A 159 -0.32 17.24 7.16
N PRO A 160 1.03 17.49 7.07
CA PRO A 160 1.90 17.58 8.25
C PRO A 160 1.53 18.69 9.22
N ASN A 161 0.76 19.69 8.80
CA ASN A 161 0.42 20.89 9.57
C ASN A 161 -0.95 20.88 10.25
N SER A 162 -1.67 19.77 10.21
CA SER A 162 -2.96 19.65 10.92
C SER A 162 -2.77 19.34 12.42
N ASN A 163 -1.74 19.91 13.07
CA ASN A 163 -1.53 19.76 14.49
C ASN A 163 -2.42 20.76 15.26
N PRO A 164 -3.41 20.30 16.05
CA PRO A 164 -4.28 21.20 16.82
C PRO A 164 -3.55 22.04 17.86
N GLN A 165 -2.29 21.72 18.16
CA GLN A 165 -1.49 22.47 19.15
C GLN A 165 -0.98 23.82 18.63
N SER A 166 -1.03 24.08 17.32
CA SER A 166 -0.63 25.39 16.78
C SER A 166 -1.69 26.49 16.99
N LEU A 167 -2.90 26.13 17.41
CA LEU A 167 -4.00 27.09 17.67
C LEU A 167 -4.02 27.63 19.10
N VAL A 168 -3.16 27.15 20.00
CA VAL A 168 -3.15 27.55 21.42
C VAL A 168 -2.06 28.60 21.73
N ALA A 169 -1.20 28.93 20.77
CA ALA A 169 -0.05 29.82 21.00
C ALA A 169 -0.34 31.32 20.79
N ASN A 170 -1.60 31.73 20.53
CA ASN A 170 -1.97 33.15 20.36
C ASN A 170 -3.17 33.51 21.24
N ARG A 171 -3.00 33.42 22.53
CA ARG A 171 -3.83 34.14 23.49
C ARG A 171 -2.97 34.83 24.53
#